data_94141db0031f7b0f00f497b0afa89be3
#
_entry.id   94141db0031f7b0f00f497b0afa89be3
#
_cell.length_a   1.000
_cell.length_b   1.000
_cell.length_c   1.000
_cell.angle_alpha   90.00
_cell.angle_beta   90.00
_cell.angle_gamma   90.00
#
_symmetry.space_group_name_H-M   'P 1'
#
loop_
_entity.id
_entity.type
_entity.pdbx_description
1 polymer ?
#
loop_
_entity_poly.entity_id
_entity_poly.type
_entity_poly.pdbx_seq_one_letter_code
_entity_poly.pdbx_strand_id
1 'polypeptide(L)'
;AYLITGSKVSAYDDLPWIIELKNFIRTLHQHQKKLVGICFGHQLIAEALGGTVERAKEGWNVGIHAATLKKNTVLFGSAEQEFNLIYNHQDQVTKIPQESKLLASSRTCPVAMLAIENHILSFQGHIEFDVAYAKDLLQIGLLG
;
A
#
# COMPACT_ATOMS: atom_id res chain seq x y z
N ALA A 1 16.56 -7.25 -2.08
CA ALA A 1 15.25 -6.65 -1.80
C ALA A 1 14.28 -6.91 -2.93
N TYR A 2 13.00 -6.91 -2.63
CA TYR A 2 11.92 -7.15 -3.60
C TYR A 2 10.95 -5.97 -3.57
N LEU A 3 10.34 -5.66 -4.71
CA LEU A 3 9.37 -4.59 -4.85
C LEU A 3 8.14 -5.13 -5.59
N ILE A 4 6.96 -4.95 -5.01
CA ILE A 4 5.68 -5.24 -5.68
C ILE A 4 4.97 -3.92 -5.92
N THR A 5 4.76 -3.61 -7.19
CA THR A 5 4.18 -2.35 -7.67
C THR A 5 2.65 -2.41 -7.77
N GLY A 6 2.07 -1.35 -8.34
CA GLY A 6 0.64 -1.28 -8.60
C GLY A 6 0.18 -2.24 -9.70
N SER A 7 -1.10 -2.54 -9.71
CA SER A 7 -1.78 -3.35 -10.74
C SER A 7 -3.20 -2.86 -10.94
N LYS A 8 -3.78 -3.19 -12.09
CA LYS A 8 -5.19 -2.86 -12.41
C LYS A 8 -6.20 -3.81 -11.77
N VAL A 9 -5.74 -5.00 -11.37
CA VAL A 9 -6.60 -6.02 -10.75
C VAL A 9 -6.64 -5.83 -9.24
N SER A 10 -7.65 -6.42 -8.59
CA SER A 10 -7.80 -6.38 -7.14
C SER A 10 -6.95 -7.45 -6.46
N ALA A 11 -6.42 -7.14 -5.28
CA ALA A 11 -5.62 -8.09 -4.50
C ALA A 11 -6.42 -9.32 -4.06
N TYR A 12 -7.75 -9.23 -4.02
CA TYR A 12 -8.66 -10.32 -3.71
C TYR A 12 -9.17 -11.08 -4.94
N ASP A 13 -8.72 -10.73 -6.16
CA ASP A 13 -9.10 -11.47 -7.36
C ASP A 13 -8.52 -12.87 -7.35
N ASP A 14 -9.30 -13.84 -7.82
CA ASP A 14 -8.93 -15.26 -7.82
C ASP A 14 -8.19 -15.63 -9.11
N LEU A 15 -7.06 -14.98 -9.33
CA LEU A 15 -6.20 -15.24 -10.48
C LEU A 15 -4.99 -16.07 -10.05
N PRO A 16 -4.57 -17.08 -10.86
CA PRO A 16 -3.48 -17.98 -10.47
C PRO A 16 -2.19 -17.25 -10.08
N TRP A 17 -1.79 -16.23 -10.83
CA TRP A 17 -0.56 -15.48 -10.53
C TRP A 17 -0.66 -14.65 -9.24
N ILE A 18 -1.86 -14.20 -8.85
CA ILE A 18 -2.09 -13.50 -7.57
C ILE A 18 -1.90 -14.48 -6.41
N ILE A 19 -2.45 -15.68 -6.55
CA ILE A 19 -2.30 -16.74 -5.55
C ILE A 19 -0.83 -17.12 -5.38
N GLU A 20 -0.11 -17.29 -6.48
CA GLU A 20 1.34 -17.58 -6.46
C GLU A 20 2.12 -16.45 -5.80
N LEU A 21 1.81 -15.19 -6.13
CA LEU A 21 2.48 -14.04 -5.56
C LEU A 21 2.22 -13.91 -4.06
N LYS A 22 1.01 -14.19 -3.58
CA LYS A 22 0.72 -14.27 -2.14
C LYS A 22 1.56 -15.33 -1.45
N ASN A 23 1.70 -16.50 -2.05
CA ASN A 23 2.55 -17.57 -1.52
C ASN A 23 4.02 -17.15 -1.49
N PHE A 24 4.49 -16.45 -2.52
CA PHE A 24 5.83 -15.91 -2.57
C PHE A 24 6.07 -14.86 -1.47
N ILE A 25 5.10 -13.97 -1.23
CA ILE A 25 5.15 -13.01 -0.12
C ILE A 25 5.31 -13.73 1.22
N ARG A 26 4.57 -14.78 1.46
CA ARG A 26 4.71 -15.59 2.69
C ARG A 26 6.10 -16.19 2.82
N THR A 27 6.65 -16.69 1.73
CA THR A 27 8.02 -17.23 1.68
C THR A 27 9.04 -16.14 1.99
N LEU A 28 8.91 -14.96 1.39
CA LEU A 28 9.79 -13.82 1.67
C LEU A 28 9.72 -13.42 3.15
N HIS A 29 8.52 -13.40 3.71
CA HIS A 29 8.31 -13.07 5.12
C HIS A 29 8.96 -14.10 6.05
N GLN A 30 8.76 -15.38 5.79
CA GLN A 30 9.38 -16.48 6.57
C GLN A 30 10.90 -16.40 6.57
N HIS A 31 11.50 -15.99 5.48
CA HIS A 31 12.95 -15.85 5.33
C HIS A 31 13.46 -14.44 5.64
N GLN A 32 12.60 -13.57 6.17
CA GLN A 32 12.92 -12.18 6.54
C GLN A 32 13.61 -11.39 5.41
N LYS A 33 13.18 -11.64 4.17
CA LYS A 33 13.66 -10.90 3.01
C LYS A 33 13.02 -9.52 2.93
N LYS A 34 13.82 -8.53 2.55
CA LYS A 34 13.33 -7.15 2.44
C LYS A 34 12.35 -7.02 1.28
N LEU A 35 11.16 -6.53 1.59
CA LEU A 35 10.04 -6.38 0.66
C LEU A 35 9.40 -5.02 0.82
N VAL A 36 9.17 -4.34 -0.29
CA VAL A 36 8.38 -3.10 -0.36
C VAL A 36 7.16 -3.34 -1.25
N GLY A 37 6.00 -2.92 -0.79
CA GLY A 37 4.76 -2.98 -1.56
C GLY A 37 4.18 -1.60 -1.78
N ILE A 38 3.70 -1.32 -3.00
CA ILE A 38 3.11 -0.03 -3.38
C ILE A 38 1.74 -0.29 -4.02
N CYS A 39 0.70 0.39 -3.54
CA CYS A 39 -0.67 0.29 -4.04
C CYS A 39 -1.19 -1.14 -4.02
N PHE A 40 -1.32 -1.81 -5.16
CA PHE A 40 -1.67 -3.23 -5.23
C PHE A 40 -0.72 -4.09 -4.38
N GLY A 41 0.59 -3.81 -4.42
CA GLY A 41 1.59 -4.53 -3.62
C GLY A 41 1.36 -4.37 -2.11
N HIS A 42 0.97 -3.20 -1.65
CA HIS A 42 0.58 -2.95 -0.26
C HIS A 42 -0.63 -3.80 0.14
N GLN A 43 -1.65 -3.80 -0.69
CA GLN A 43 -2.85 -4.59 -0.48
C GLN A 43 -2.57 -6.09 -0.48
N LEU A 44 -1.75 -6.54 -1.43
CA LEU A 44 -1.41 -7.95 -1.57
C LEU A 44 -0.61 -8.47 -0.37
N ILE A 45 0.32 -7.67 0.16
CA ILE A 45 1.04 -7.99 1.40
C ILE A 45 0.06 -8.15 2.56
N ALA A 46 -0.89 -7.24 2.72
CA ALA A 46 -1.90 -7.34 3.76
C ALA A 46 -2.73 -8.61 3.64
N GLU A 47 -3.24 -8.91 2.44
CA GLU A 47 -4.03 -10.13 2.17
C GLU A 47 -3.21 -11.39 2.42
N ALA A 48 -1.98 -11.45 1.92
CA ALA A 48 -1.11 -12.62 2.06
C ALA A 48 -0.80 -12.96 3.51
N LEU A 49 -0.73 -11.98 4.38
CA LEU A 49 -0.29 -12.11 5.77
C LEU A 49 -1.43 -12.03 6.80
N GLY A 50 -2.67 -12.18 6.35
CA GLY A 50 -3.84 -12.34 7.22
C GLY A 50 -4.67 -11.09 7.45
N GLY A 51 -4.39 -10.00 6.74
CA GLY A 51 -5.24 -8.82 6.70
C GLY A 51 -6.40 -8.97 5.71
N THR A 52 -7.15 -7.90 5.52
CA THR A 52 -8.30 -7.86 4.62
C THR A 52 -8.25 -6.61 3.74
N VAL A 53 -8.55 -6.78 2.46
CA VAL A 53 -8.69 -5.71 1.47
C VAL A 53 -10.12 -5.69 0.95
N GLU A 54 -10.72 -4.52 0.90
CA GLU A 54 -12.09 -4.33 0.44
C GLU A 54 -12.18 -3.05 -0.39
N ARG A 55 -13.23 -2.97 -1.19
CA ARG A 55 -13.56 -1.73 -1.90
C ARG A 55 -13.94 -0.65 -0.90
N ALA A 56 -13.33 0.53 -1.05
CA ALA A 56 -13.63 1.67 -0.19
C ALA A 56 -15.09 2.11 -0.39
N LYS A 57 -15.78 2.43 0.70
CA LYS A 57 -17.18 2.87 0.66
C LYS A 57 -17.35 4.18 -0.11
N GLU A 58 -16.36 5.04 -0.04
CA GLU A 58 -16.33 6.34 -0.70
C GLU A 58 -15.96 6.23 -2.20
N GLY A 59 -15.62 5.02 -2.68
CA GLY A 59 -15.21 4.79 -4.06
C GLY A 59 -13.74 5.13 -4.32
N TRP A 60 -13.46 5.73 -5.47
CA TRP A 60 -12.11 6.06 -5.90
C TRP A 60 -11.47 7.15 -5.05
N ASN A 61 -10.25 6.88 -4.60
CA ASN A 61 -9.38 7.84 -3.93
C ASN A 61 -8.29 8.26 -4.92
N VAL A 62 -8.39 9.49 -5.43
CA VAL A 62 -7.49 10.02 -6.46
C VAL A 62 -6.96 11.39 -6.01
N GLY A 63 -5.69 11.61 -6.21
CA GLY A 63 -5.05 12.90 -5.97
C GLY A 63 -3.94 12.86 -4.93
N ILE A 64 -3.49 14.05 -4.54
CA ILE A 64 -2.45 14.22 -3.53
C ILE A 64 -3.13 14.41 -2.18
N HIS A 65 -2.85 13.54 -1.23
CA HIS A 65 -3.39 13.62 0.12
C HIS A 65 -2.28 13.49 1.15
N ALA A 66 -2.39 14.27 2.21
CA ALA A 66 -1.47 14.17 3.35
C ALA A 66 -1.72 12.90 4.15
N ALA A 67 -0.65 12.22 4.49
CA ALA A 67 -0.64 11.14 5.46
C ALA A 67 0.10 11.59 6.71
N THR A 68 -0.40 11.19 7.87
CA THR A 68 0.17 11.52 9.17
C THR A 68 0.85 10.28 9.75
N LEU A 69 2.11 10.41 10.16
CA LEU A 69 2.83 9.35 10.85
C LEU A 69 2.19 9.09 12.22
N LYS A 70 1.97 7.83 12.53
CA LYS A 70 1.41 7.38 13.80
C LYS A 70 2.48 6.97 14.82
N LYS A 71 3.70 6.79 14.36
CA LYS A 71 4.85 6.37 15.19
C LYS A 71 6.12 7.05 14.73
N ASN A 72 7.06 7.20 15.65
CA ASN A 72 8.41 7.61 15.29
C ASN A 72 9.06 6.56 14.41
N THR A 73 9.71 7.00 13.35
CA THR A 73 10.44 6.13 12.42
C THR A 73 11.80 6.73 12.12
N VAL A 74 12.80 5.88 11.94
CA VAL A 74 14.16 6.32 11.57
C VAL A 74 14.18 6.91 10.16
N LEU A 75 13.35 6.34 9.26
CA LEU A 75 13.36 6.72 7.84
C LEU A 75 12.46 7.91 7.52
N PHE A 76 11.34 8.07 8.23
CA PHE A 76 10.28 9.02 7.84
C PHE A 76 10.05 10.14 8.84
N GLY A 77 10.65 10.09 10.02
CA GLY A 77 10.57 11.13 11.01
C GLY A 77 9.70 10.79 12.23
N SER A 78 9.24 11.82 12.91
CA SER A 78 8.52 11.72 14.18
C SER A 78 7.03 11.53 13.98
N ALA A 79 6.37 10.93 14.96
CA ALA A 79 4.91 10.84 15.02
C ALA A 79 4.28 12.23 14.84
N GLU A 80 3.09 12.26 14.25
CA GLU A 80 2.32 13.46 13.88
C GLU A 80 2.92 14.29 12.74
N GLN A 81 4.08 13.94 12.20
CA GLN A 81 4.62 14.55 10.98
C GLN A 81 3.78 14.16 9.77
N GLU A 82 3.53 15.12 8.88
CA GLU A 82 2.76 14.90 7.66
C GLU A 82 3.66 14.82 6.44
N PHE A 83 3.24 14.01 5.46
CA PHE A 83 3.86 13.94 4.14
C PHE A 83 2.79 13.62 3.10
N ASN A 84 3.03 14.03 1.86
CA ASN A 84 2.08 13.84 0.79
C ASN A 84 2.35 12.55 0.01
N LEU A 85 1.26 11.86 -0.34
CA LEU A 85 1.28 10.70 -1.23
C LEU A 85 0.32 10.93 -2.39
N ILE A 86 0.62 10.37 -3.53
CA ILE A 86 -0.25 10.38 -4.70
C ILE A 86 -1.09 9.10 -4.67
N TYR A 87 -2.40 9.26 -4.53
CA TYR A 87 -3.33 8.14 -4.47
C TYR A 87 -4.03 7.94 -5.81
N ASN A 88 -4.22 6.68 -6.15
CA ASN A 88 -5.08 6.24 -7.24
C ASN A 88 -5.53 4.81 -6.96
N HIS A 89 -6.56 4.67 -6.13
CA HIS A 89 -7.07 3.35 -5.76
C HIS A 89 -8.56 3.40 -5.41
N GLN A 90 -9.22 2.28 -5.53
CA GLN A 90 -10.60 2.08 -5.09
C GLN A 90 -10.66 1.05 -3.96
N ASP A 91 -9.77 0.07 -3.98
CA ASP A 91 -9.64 -0.90 -2.91
C ASP A 91 -8.66 -0.40 -1.86
N GLN A 92 -8.84 -0.81 -0.62
CA GLN A 92 -7.96 -0.45 0.48
C GLN A 92 -7.92 -1.52 1.56
N VAL A 93 -6.86 -1.53 2.34
CA VAL A 93 -6.74 -2.39 3.51
C VAL A 93 -7.73 -1.92 4.57
N THR A 94 -8.62 -2.82 5.00
CA THR A 94 -9.60 -2.55 6.06
C THR A 94 -9.24 -3.22 7.38
N LYS A 95 -8.42 -4.27 7.32
CA LYS A 95 -7.88 -4.96 8.49
C LYS A 95 -6.40 -5.22 8.25
N ILE A 96 -5.56 -4.74 9.17
CA ILE A 96 -4.11 -4.97 9.07
C ILE A 96 -3.74 -6.37 9.57
N PRO A 97 -2.67 -6.98 9.03
CA PRO A 97 -2.15 -8.23 9.58
C PRO A 97 -1.78 -8.08 11.06
N GLN A 98 -1.95 -9.16 11.83
CA GLN A 98 -1.74 -9.15 13.29
C GLN A 98 -0.32 -8.69 13.68
N GLU A 99 0.68 -9.09 12.91
CA GLU A 99 2.08 -8.77 13.18
C GLU A 99 2.53 -7.41 12.62
N SER A 100 1.62 -6.67 11.99
CA SER A 100 1.94 -5.39 11.35
C SER A 100 1.77 -4.21 12.30
N LYS A 101 2.46 -3.13 11.95
CA LYS A 101 2.34 -1.83 12.62
C LYS A 101 1.79 -0.80 11.65
N LEU A 102 0.74 -0.10 12.05
CA LEU A 102 0.25 1.05 11.28
C LEU A 102 1.24 2.21 11.45
N LEU A 103 1.92 2.59 10.38
CA LEU A 103 2.90 3.68 10.40
C LEU A 103 2.31 5.03 10.04
N ALA A 104 1.35 5.05 9.12
CA ALA A 104 0.72 6.29 8.71
C ALA A 104 -0.74 6.08 8.32
N SER A 105 -1.51 7.15 8.46
CA SER A 105 -2.93 7.20 8.15
C SER A 105 -3.25 8.52 7.44
N SER A 106 -4.18 8.51 6.51
CA SER A 106 -4.74 9.72 5.93
C SER A 106 -6.25 9.76 6.14
N ARG A 107 -6.85 10.93 5.92
CA ARG A 107 -8.30 11.08 6.05
C ARG A 107 -9.07 10.18 5.11
N THR A 108 -8.55 9.96 3.90
CA THR A 108 -9.20 9.17 2.84
C THR A 108 -8.69 7.73 2.79
N CYS A 109 -7.64 7.41 3.54
CA CYS A 109 -7.05 6.08 3.57
C CYS A 109 -6.50 5.78 4.97
N PRO A 110 -7.29 5.11 5.83
CA PRO A 110 -6.89 4.84 7.21
C PRO A 110 -5.59 4.03 7.33
N VAL A 111 -5.33 3.12 6.39
CA VAL A 111 -4.11 2.32 6.36
C VAL A 111 -3.25 2.81 5.19
N ALA A 112 -2.58 3.93 5.40
CA ALA A 112 -1.76 4.55 4.36
C ALA A 112 -0.37 3.90 4.25
N MET A 113 0.15 3.36 5.35
CA MET A 113 1.49 2.80 5.42
C MET A 113 1.58 1.75 6.51
N LEU A 114 2.16 0.60 6.19
CA LEU A 114 2.38 -0.52 7.10
C LEU A 114 3.86 -0.89 7.18
N ALA A 115 4.26 -1.40 8.34
CA ALA A 115 5.52 -2.12 8.49
C ALA A 115 5.26 -3.48 9.16
N ILE A 116 6.02 -4.48 8.75
CA ILE A 116 6.02 -5.79 9.40
C ILE A 116 7.46 -6.10 9.78
N GLU A 117 7.70 -6.17 11.08
CA GLU A 117 9.04 -6.31 11.65
C GLU A 117 10.02 -5.27 11.04
N ASN A 118 11.22 -5.70 10.65
CA ASN A 118 12.26 -4.83 10.09
C ASN A 118 12.49 -5.08 8.59
N HIS A 119 11.64 -5.87 7.94
CA HIS A 119 11.90 -6.32 6.57
C HIS A 119 10.77 -6.05 5.58
N ILE A 120 9.57 -5.68 6.02
CA ILE A 120 8.46 -5.34 5.11
C ILE A 120 7.99 -3.92 5.38
N LEU A 121 7.82 -3.16 4.30
CA LEU A 121 7.29 -1.81 4.30
C LEU A 121 6.32 -1.67 3.13
N SER A 122 5.17 -1.05 3.36
CA SER A 122 4.21 -0.87 2.28
C SER A 122 3.46 0.45 2.35
N PHE A 123 3.07 0.97 1.18
CA PHE A 123 2.37 2.23 0.99
C PHE A 123 1.15 2.05 0.10
N GLN A 124 0.00 2.60 0.50
CA GLN A 124 -1.16 2.63 -0.39
C GLN A 124 -0.97 3.68 -1.49
N GLY A 125 -0.47 4.83 -1.16
CA GLY A 125 -0.16 5.88 -2.14
C GLY A 125 1.14 5.60 -2.87
N HIS A 126 1.27 6.24 -4.03
CA HIS A 126 2.45 6.08 -4.88
C HIS A 126 3.55 7.05 -4.44
N ILE A 127 4.68 6.52 -4.05
CA ILE A 127 5.89 7.28 -3.71
C ILE A 127 6.80 7.48 -4.92
N GLU A 128 6.59 6.67 -5.98
CA GLU A 128 7.38 6.67 -7.22
C GLU A 128 6.83 7.62 -8.28
N PHE A 129 5.58 8.08 -8.13
CA PHE A 129 4.97 9.02 -9.08
C PHE A 129 5.45 10.44 -8.81
N ASP A 130 5.76 11.18 -9.86
CA ASP A 130 5.80 12.63 -9.80
C ASP A 130 4.45 13.24 -10.26
N VAL A 131 4.30 14.54 -10.05
CA VAL A 131 3.05 15.25 -10.39
C VAL A 131 2.78 15.26 -11.89
N ALA A 132 3.82 15.35 -12.72
CA ALA A 132 3.68 15.38 -14.17
C ALA A 132 3.15 14.04 -14.67
N TYR A 133 3.73 12.94 -14.22
CA TYR A 133 3.28 11.60 -14.56
C TYR A 133 1.84 11.33 -14.11
N ALA A 134 1.48 11.76 -12.91
CA ALA A 134 0.12 11.62 -12.40
C ALA A 134 -0.90 12.39 -13.26
N LYS A 135 -0.56 13.61 -13.71
CA LYS A 135 -1.40 14.38 -14.62
C LYS A 135 -1.59 13.71 -15.97
N ASP A 136 -0.51 13.15 -16.52
CA ASP A 136 -0.58 12.41 -17.79
C ASP A 136 -1.51 11.20 -17.68
N LEU A 137 -1.42 10.44 -16.59
CA LEU A 137 -2.32 9.32 -16.33
C LEU A 137 -3.78 9.76 -16.23
N LEU A 138 -4.07 10.90 -15.61
CA LEU A 138 -5.42 11.46 -15.56
C LEU A 138 -5.95 11.81 -16.95
N GLN A 139 -5.12 12.43 -17.80
CA GLN A 139 -5.51 12.83 -19.16
C GLN A 139 -5.87 11.64 -20.04
N ILE A 140 -5.15 10.53 -19.91
CA ILE A 140 -5.42 9.31 -20.69
C ILE A 140 -6.47 8.39 -20.02
N GLY A 141 -7.08 8.84 -18.90
CA GLY A 141 -8.15 8.11 -18.23
C GLY A 141 -7.72 6.86 -17.48
N LEU A 142 -6.44 6.73 -17.12
CA LEU A 142 -5.94 5.60 -16.32
C LEU A 142 -6.07 5.85 -14.82
N LEU A 143 -6.33 7.08 -14.40
CA LEU A 143 -6.60 7.46 -13.03
C LEU A 143 -8.08 7.83 -12.86
N GLY A 144 -8.82 7.01 -12.18
CA GLY A 144 -10.22 7.28 -11.81
C GLY A 144 -11.23 7.09 -12.90
#